data_1ca41729aee32b07805cfcaee4f9ad78
#
_entry.id   1ca41729aee32b07805cfcaee4f9ad78
#
_cell.length_a   1.000
_cell.length_b   1.000
_cell.length_c   1.000
_cell.angle_alpha   90.00
_cell.angle_beta   90.00
_cell.angle_gamma   90.00
#
_symmetry.space_group_name_H-M   'P 1'
#
loop_
_entity.id
_entity.type
_entity.pdbx_description
1 polymer ?
#
loop_
_entity_poly.entity_id
_entity_poly.type
_entity_poly.pdbx_seq_one_letter_code
_entity_poly.pdbx_strand_id
1 'polypeptide(L)' 'MAGQIRRLLDRIVVERGKGDEVLGMLTKAKLALKGFDPDRFTLATPDDAATIARVKQVALELGVLL' A
#
# COMPACT_ATOMS: atom_id res chain seq x y z
N MET A 1 -13.59 1.46 12.05
CA MET A 1 -12.66 0.32 12.00
C MET A 1 -11.26 0.82 11.78
N ALA A 2 -10.26 0.02 12.03
CA ALA A 2 -8.86 0.40 11.85
C ALA A 2 -8.13 -0.66 11.01
N GLY A 3 -6.95 -0.29 10.49
CA GLY A 3 -6.08 -1.24 9.80
C GLY A 3 -6.33 -1.40 8.31
N GLN A 4 -7.35 -0.77 7.74
CA GLN A 4 -7.65 -0.91 6.31
C GLN A 4 -6.53 -0.34 5.44
N ILE A 5 -5.95 0.80 5.83
CA ILE A 5 -4.85 1.42 5.08
C ILE A 5 -3.67 0.47 5.01
N ARG A 6 -3.26 -0.10 6.14
CA ARG A 6 -2.14 -1.05 6.20
C ARG A 6 -2.43 -2.28 5.34
N ARG A 7 -3.64 -2.83 5.41
CA ARG A 7 -4.03 -4.00 4.62
C ARG A 7 -3.98 -3.72 3.13
N LEU A 8 -4.44 -2.54 2.70
CA LEU A 8 -4.37 -2.16 1.29
C LEU A 8 -2.92 -2.01 0.81
N LEU A 9 -2.06 -1.39 1.62
CA LEU A 9 -0.65 -1.25 1.28
C LEU A 9 0.05 -2.61 1.19
N ASP A 10 -0.21 -3.51 2.14
CA ASP A 10 0.34 -4.86 2.10
C ASP A 10 -0.13 -5.61 0.86
N ARG A 11 -1.40 -5.45 0.49
CA ARG A 11 -1.96 -6.08 -0.70
C ARG A 11 -1.29 -5.57 -1.98
N ILE A 12 -1.03 -4.27 -2.07
CA ILE A 12 -0.31 -3.69 -3.21
C ILE A 12 1.07 -4.34 -3.35
N VAL A 13 1.80 -4.46 -2.25
CA VAL A 13 3.12 -5.08 -2.24
C VAL A 13 3.05 -6.54 -2.69
N VAL A 14 2.11 -7.30 -2.18
CA VAL A 14 1.94 -8.71 -2.52
C VAL A 14 1.56 -8.88 -4.00
N GLU A 15 0.56 -8.13 -4.45
CA GLU A 15 0.07 -8.25 -5.83
C GLU A 15 1.13 -7.85 -6.85
N ARG A 16 1.87 -6.78 -6.58
CA ARG A 16 2.90 -6.32 -7.49
C ARG A 16 4.17 -7.17 -7.42
N GLY A 17 4.49 -7.69 -6.23
CA GLY A 17 5.67 -8.53 -6.02
C GLY A 17 5.52 -9.94 -6.58
N LYS A 18 4.33 -10.51 -6.52
CA LYS A 18 4.01 -11.85 -7.04
C LYS A 18 5.02 -12.93 -6.61
N GLY A 19 5.44 -12.89 -5.35
CA GLY A 19 6.40 -13.83 -4.81
C GLY A 19 7.87 -13.45 -5.06
N ASP A 20 8.15 -12.35 -5.74
CA ASP A 20 9.51 -11.85 -5.96
C ASP A 20 9.85 -10.81 -4.89
N GLU A 21 10.81 -11.12 -4.02
CA GLU A 21 11.20 -10.25 -2.93
C GLU A 21 11.77 -8.91 -3.42
N VAL A 22 12.50 -8.91 -4.52
CA VAL A 22 13.08 -7.69 -5.09
C VAL A 22 11.98 -6.76 -5.58
N LEU A 23 11.00 -7.30 -6.31
CA LEU A 23 9.84 -6.51 -6.76
C LEU A 23 9.02 -5.99 -5.58
N GLY A 24 8.87 -6.79 -4.52
CA GLY A 24 8.20 -6.36 -3.30
C GLY A 24 8.92 -5.19 -2.64
N MET A 25 10.23 -5.25 -2.52
CA MET A 25 11.05 -4.18 -1.96
C MET A 25 10.97 -2.91 -2.81
N LEU A 26 11.03 -3.04 -4.13
CA LEU A 26 10.89 -1.89 -5.04
C LEU A 26 9.53 -1.25 -4.93
N THR A 27 8.47 -2.05 -4.76
CA THR A 27 7.12 -1.55 -4.57
C THR A 27 7.00 -0.76 -3.26
N LYS A 28 7.59 -1.26 -2.17
CA LYS A 28 7.62 -0.53 -0.90
C LYS A 28 8.34 0.80 -1.05
N ALA A 29 9.46 0.83 -1.76
CA ALA A 29 10.21 2.06 -2.01
C ALA A 29 9.36 3.08 -2.80
N LYS A 30 8.64 2.62 -3.82
CA LYS A 30 7.75 3.48 -4.59
C LYS A 30 6.61 4.03 -3.73
N LEU A 31 6.03 3.21 -2.87
CA LEU A 31 4.99 3.65 -1.94
C LEU A 31 5.54 4.70 -0.97
N ALA A 32 6.74 4.49 -0.45
CA ALA A 32 7.38 5.45 0.46
C ALA A 32 7.61 6.80 -0.22
N LEU A 33 8.04 6.80 -1.49
CA LEU A 33 8.21 8.04 -2.26
C LEU A 33 6.90 8.78 -2.47
N LYS A 34 5.78 8.08 -2.49
CA LYS A 34 4.44 8.68 -2.62
C LYS A 34 3.82 9.05 -1.26
N GLY A 35 4.57 8.86 -0.16
CA GLY A 35 4.10 9.16 1.18
C GLY A 35 3.33 8.03 1.85
N PHE A 36 3.36 6.83 1.28
CA PHE A 36 2.62 5.67 1.80
C PHE A 36 3.56 4.52 2.18
N ASP A 37 4.59 4.83 2.96
CA ASP A 37 5.49 3.81 3.49
C ASP A 37 4.68 2.84 4.37
N PRO A 38 4.61 1.53 4.03
CA PRO A 38 3.85 0.58 4.83
C PRO A 38 4.27 0.52 6.30
N ASP A 39 5.53 0.81 6.60
CA ASP A 39 6.04 0.77 7.97
C ASP A 39 5.50 1.92 8.84
N ARG A 40 4.93 2.95 8.24
CA ARG A 40 4.30 4.07 8.96
C ARG A 40 2.83 3.82 9.30
N PHE A 41 2.25 2.78 8.75
CA PHE A 41 0.86 2.42 8.98
C PHE A 41 0.81 1.06 9.66
N THR A 42 -0.08 0.92 10.62
CA THR A 42 -0.25 -0.34 11.36
C THR A 42 -1.71 -0.79 11.27
N LEU A 43 -1.99 -1.97 11.78
CA LEU A 43 -3.36 -2.45 11.89
C LEU A 43 -4.19 -1.62 12.88
N ALA A 44 -3.52 -0.81 13.72
CA ALA A 44 -4.18 0.10 14.64
C ALA A 44 -4.40 1.50 14.05
N THR A 45 -3.83 1.81 12.89
CA THR A 45 -4.03 3.11 12.24
C THR A 45 -5.50 3.29 11.90
N PRO A 46 -6.15 4.39 12.34
CA PRO A 46 -7.57 4.62 12.03
C PRO A 46 -7.82 4.72 10.53
N ASP A 47 -8.98 4.23 10.10
CA ASP A 47 -9.41 4.36 8.72
C ASP A 47 -9.74 5.82 8.42
N ASP A 48 -9.25 6.30 7.29
CA ASP A 48 -9.50 7.64 6.79
C ASP A 48 -9.90 7.53 5.32
N ALA A 49 -11.12 7.94 5.01
CA ALA A 49 -11.68 7.79 3.67
C ALA A 49 -10.84 8.49 2.61
N ALA A 50 -10.32 9.69 2.90
CA ALA A 50 -9.48 10.42 1.95
C ALA A 50 -8.15 9.69 1.69
N THR A 51 -7.53 9.19 2.75
CA THR A 51 -6.27 8.43 2.64
C THR A 51 -6.50 7.12 1.89
N ILE A 52 -7.58 6.41 2.20
CA ILE A 52 -7.94 5.17 1.52
C ILE A 52 -8.14 5.41 0.02
N ALA A 53 -8.83 6.48 -0.35
CA ALA A 53 -9.04 6.83 -1.75
C ALA A 53 -7.71 7.09 -2.47
N ARG A 54 -6.77 7.78 -1.81
CA ARG A 54 -5.44 8.04 -2.37
C ARG A 54 -4.62 6.75 -2.53
N VAL A 55 -4.70 5.85 -1.56
CA VAL A 55 -4.03 4.54 -1.65
C VAL A 55 -4.55 3.75 -2.84
N LYS A 56 -5.86 3.74 -3.06
CA LYS A 56 -6.46 3.07 -4.21
C LYS A 56 -5.99 3.68 -5.53
N GLN A 57 -5.86 5.00 -5.58
CA GLN A 57 -5.35 5.67 -6.78
C GLN A 57 -3.89 5.34 -7.03
N VAL A 58 -3.06 5.33 -6.00
CA VAL A 58 -1.66 4.91 -6.10
C VAL A 58 -1.56 3.46 -6.60
N ALA A 59 -2.45 2.59 -6.11
CA ALA A 59 -2.50 1.20 -6.58
C ALA A 59 -2.73 1.15 -8.09
N LEU A 60 -3.68 1.93 -8.61
CA LEU A 60 -3.93 1.98 -10.05
C LEU A 60 -2.70 2.48 -10.81
N GLU A 61 -2.00 3.49 -10.31
CA GLU A 61 -0.78 3.99 -10.92
C GLU A 61 0.32 2.92 -10.98
N LEU A 62 0.33 2.02 -10.01
CA LEU A 62 1.26 0.90 -9.98
C LEU A 62 0.75 -0.35 -10.72
N GLY A 63 -0.42 -0.25 -11.34
CA GLY A 63 -1.01 -1.35 -12.09
C GLY A 63 -1.69 -2.42 -11.24
N VAL A 64 -2.09 -2.08 -10.01
CA VAL A 64 -2.74 -3.01 -9.10
C VAL A 64 -4.22 -2.66 -8.96
N LEU A 65 -5.08 -3.65 -9.18
CA LEU A 65 -6.52 -3.53 -8.94
C LEU A 65 -6.83 -4.02 -7.53
N LEU A 66 -7.37 -3.14 -6.72
CA LEU A 66 -7.76 -3.47 -5.35
C LEU A 66 -9.26 -3.75 -5.24
#